data_6898b176554444c40f1e39ed925193e2
#
_entry.id   6898b176554444c40f1e39ed925193e2
#
_cell.length_a   1.000
_cell.length_b   1.000
_cell.length_c   1.000
_cell.angle_alpha   90.00
_cell.angle_beta   90.00
_cell.angle_gamma   90.00
#
_symmetry.space_group_name_H-M   'P 1'
#
loop_
_entity.id
_entity.type
_entity.pdbx_description
1 polymer ?
#
loop_
_entity_poly.entity_id
_entity_poly.type
_entity_poly.pdbx_seq_one_letter_code
_entity_poly.pdbx_strand_id
1 'polypeptide(L)'
;MHLIGLSDTPAYRGCEIPPDLWYDVPRDVWLRPEDDGTVVLGLTDPAQTRAGKVLHVLFKKVGRHIEAGQSAATIESAKWAGPFPTPVAGTVVQTNEEGFGADILIANRDPYGLGWLVRMEPDAWEPEAIGLVTGPLAVERYELRIDELGVSCLRCAD
;
A
#
# COMPACT_ATOMS: atom_id res chain seq x y z
N MET A 1 -28.87 7.81 -9.85
CA MET A 1 -28.68 6.36 -9.74
C MET A 1 -27.20 6.02 -9.68
N HIS A 2 -26.85 5.17 -8.79
CA HIS A 2 -25.50 4.67 -8.71
C HIS A 2 -25.18 3.74 -9.89
N LEU A 3 -24.11 3.98 -10.58
CA LEU A 3 -23.70 3.15 -11.70
C LEU A 3 -22.84 1.98 -11.22
N ILE A 4 -23.17 0.80 -11.70
CA ILE A 4 -22.39 -0.40 -11.41
C ILE A 4 -20.99 -0.24 -11.98
N GLY A 5 -19.99 -0.60 -11.19
CA GLY A 5 -18.60 -0.51 -11.59
C GLY A 5 -17.94 0.81 -11.31
N LEU A 6 -18.72 1.83 -10.97
CA LEU A 6 -18.11 3.06 -10.48
C LEU A 6 -17.68 2.86 -9.04
N SER A 7 -16.50 3.29 -8.75
CA SER A 7 -15.96 3.22 -7.41
C SER A 7 -16.69 4.16 -6.47
N ASP A 8 -17.12 3.66 -5.31
CA ASP A 8 -17.57 4.51 -4.20
C ASP A 8 -16.37 5.04 -3.41
N THR A 9 -15.16 4.67 -3.83
CA THR A 9 -13.93 5.09 -3.17
C THR A 9 -13.77 6.60 -3.35
N PRO A 10 -13.58 7.34 -2.25
CA PRO A 10 -13.28 8.75 -2.35
C PRO A 10 -12.03 8.98 -3.18
N ALA A 11 -12.09 10.00 -4.04
CA ALA A 11 -10.95 10.41 -4.84
C ALA A 11 -10.71 11.90 -4.60
N TYR A 12 -9.47 12.26 -4.30
CA TYR A 12 -9.07 13.63 -4.05
C TYR A 12 -7.83 13.92 -4.88
N ARG A 13 -7.94 14.89 -5.78
CA ARG A 13 -6.87 15.22 -6.75
C ARG A 13 -6.40 13.97 -7.51
N GLY A 14 -7.34 13.12 -7.89
CA GLY A 14 -7.08 11.87 -8.59
C GLY A 14 -6.62 10.72 -7.72
N CYS A 15 -6.31 10.96 -6.45
CA CYS A 15 -5.87 9.90 -5.53
C CYS A 15 -7.07 9.19 -4.93
N GLU A 16 -7.13 7.87 -5.08
CA GLU A 16 -8.14 7.05 -4.43
C GLU A 16 -7.64 6.61 -3.06
N ILE A 17 -8.49 6.72 -2.05
CA ILE A 17 -8.20 6.30 -0.68
C ILE A 17 -9.35 5.42 -0.21
N PRO A 18 -9.32 4.11 -0.50
CA PRO A 18 -10.37 3.19 -0.06
C PRO A 18 -10.58 3.25 1.45
N PRO A 19 -11.79 3.59 1.94
CA PRO A 19 -12.01 3.79 3.37
C PRO A 19 -12.10 2.49 4.17
N ASP A 20 -12.19 1.35 3.52
CA ASP A 20 -12.24 0.04 4.17
C ASP A 20 -10.86 -0.55 4.47
N LEU A 21 -9.79 0.13 4.08
CA LEU A 21 -8.43 -0.27 4.41
C LEU A 21 -7.92 0.47 5.64
N TRP A 22 -6.84 -0.04 6.22
CA TRP A 22 -6.07 0.67 7.22
C TRP A 22 -4.86 1.33 6.56
N TYR A 23 -4.37 2.41 7.17
CA TYR A 23 -3.28 3.21 6.58
C TYR A 23 -2.26 3.63 7.61
N ASP A 24 -0.98 3.49 7.25
CA ASP A 24 0.11 4.22 7.85
C ASP A 24 0.34 5.45 6.96
N VAL A 25 -0.27 6.56 7.32
CA VAL A 25 -0.28 7.75 6.47
C VAL A 25 1.14 8.32 6.26
N PRO A 26 1.97 8.47 7.30
CA PRO A 26 3.33 8.97 7.11
C PRO A 26 4.21 8.13 6.18
N ARG A 27 4.00 6.81 6.17
CA ARG A 27 4.78 5.90 5.32
C ARG A 27 4.11 5.55 4.00
N ASP A 28 2.86 5.98 3.81
CA ASP A 28 2.07 5.69 2.59
C ASP A 28 1.90 4.19 2.34
N VAL A 29 1.58 3.45 3.39
CA VAL A 29 1.31 2.01 3.32
C VAL A 29 -0.15 1.75 3.63
N TRP A 30 -0.82 0.97 2.80
CA TRP A 30 -2.14 0.46 3.15
C TRP A 30 -2.04 -0.97 3.67
N LEU A 31 -2.97 -1.33 4.55
CA LEU A 31 -3.03 -2.66 5.16
C LEU A 31 -4.46 -3.16 5.10
N ARG A 32 -4.61 -4.43 4.75
CA ARG A 32 -5.92 -5.09 4.72
C ARG A 32 -5.86 -6.36 5.55
N PRO A 33 -6.51 -6.38 6.74
CA PRO A 33 -6.61 -7.62 7.51
C PRO A 33 -7.51 -8.63 6.79
N GLU A 34 -7.09 -9.88 6.82
CA GLU A 34 -7.82 -10.99 6.21
C GLU A 34 -8.46 -11.86 7.28
N ASP A 35 -9.45 -12.66 6.89
CA ASP A 35 -10.20 -13.52 7.81
C ASP A 35 -9.31 -14.60 8.47
N ASP A 36 -8.21 -14.95 7.84
CA ASP A 36 -7.28 -15.97 8.36
C ASP A 36 -6.25 -15.39 9.36
N GLY A 37 -6.37 -14.13 9.71
CA GLY A 37 -5.46 -13.47 10.63
C GLY A 37 -4.23 -12.87 9.99
N THR A 38 -4.04 -13.04 8.69
CA THR A 38 -2.95 -12.38 7.98
C THR A 38 -3.34 -10.95 7.61
N VAL A 39 -2.35 -10.16 7.22
CA VAL A 39 -2.54 -8.77 6.77
C VAL A 39 -1.79 -8.61 5.46
N VAL A 40 -2.48 -8.04 4.46
CA VAL A 40 -1.87 -7.71 3.17
C VAL A 40 -1.46 -6.25 3.18
N LEU A 41 -0.28 -5.96 2.64
CA LEU A 41 0.28 -4.60 2.61
C LEU A 41 0.63 -4.19 1.18
N GLY A 42 0.47 -2.91 0.90
CA GLY A 42 0.85 -2.37 -0.40
C GLY A 42 1.06 -0.86 -0.38
N LEU A 43 1.42 -0.33 -1.53
CA LEU A 43 1.61 1.11 -1.74
C LEU A 43 0.27 1.80 -1.97
N THR A 44 0.09 2.96 -1.33
CA THR A 44 -1.08 3.79 -1.60
C THR A 44 -0.98 4.44 -2.99
N ASP A 45 -2.08 5.00 -3.46
CA ASP A 45 -2.11 5.74 -4.71
C ASP A 45 -1.11 6.93 -4.70
N PRO A 46 -1.06 7.75 -3.65
CA PRO A 46 -0.02 8.77 -3.55
C PRO A 46 1.39 8.20 -3.59
N ALA A 47 1.63 7.08 -2.94
CA ALA A 47 2.96 6.46 -2.92
C ALA A 47 3.40 6.02 -4.31
N GLN A 48 2.54 5.31 -5.04
CA GLN A 48 2.91 4.83 -6.38
C GLN A 48 3.08 6.00 -7.36
N THR A 49 2.27 7.05 -7.21
CA THR A 49 2.38 8.24 -8.07
C THR A 49 3.71 8.96 -7.84
N ARG A 50 4.10 9.15 -6.58
CA ARG A 50 5.36 9.81 -6.24
C ARG A 50 6.57 8.99 -6.63
N ALA A 51 6.49 7.68 -6.52
CA ALA A 51 7.57 6.78 -6.91
C ALA A 51 7.75 6.75 -8.44
N GLY A 52 6.67 6.89 -9.19
CA GLY A 52 6.69 6.69 -10.62
C GLY A 52 6.75 5.21 -10.97
N LYS A 53 7.07 4.89 -12.22
CA LYS A 53 7.07 3.51 -12.71
C LYS A 53 8.05 2.65 -11.92
N VAL A 54 7.55 1.54 -11.38
CA VAL A 54 8.36 0.55 -10.71
C VAL A 54 9.25 -0.15 -11.73
N LEU A 55 10.54 -0.29 -11.41
CA LEU A 55 11.53 -0.94 -12.25
C LEU A 55 11.96 -2.29 -11.68
N HIS A 56 11.99 -2.42 -10.36
CA HIS A 56 12.43 -3.64 -9.69
C HIS A 56 11.92 -3.67 -8.26
N VAL A 57 11.60 -4.87 -7.76
CA VAL A 57 11.22 -5.08 -6.36
C VAL A 57 12.00 -6.27 -5.83
N LEU A 58 12.68 -6.06 -4.70
CA LEU A 58 13.35 -7.14 -3.96
C LEU A 58 12.52 -7.46 -2.74
N PHE A 59 12.01 -8.67 -2.67
CA PHE A 59 11.19 -9.12 -1.55
C PHE A 59 12.04 -9.82 -0.49
N LYS A 60 11.63 -9.68 0.77
CA LYS A 60 12.15 -10.53 1.85
C LYS A 60 11.63 -11.95 1.66
N LYS A 61 12.39 -12.92 2.13
CA LYS A 61 11.99 -14.32 1.99
C LYS A 61 10.79 -14.66 2.86
N VAL A 62 9.92 -15.49 2.34
CA VAL A 62 8.84 -16.11 3.13
C VAL A 62 9.45 -16.84 4.33
N GLY A 63 8.83 -16.65 5.50
CA GLY A 63 9.32 -17.16 6.77
C GLY A 63 10.17 -16.18 7.56
N ARG A 64 10.58 -15.06 6.95
CA ARG A 64 11.37 -14.04 7.63
C ARG A 64 10.50 -13.21 8.57
N HIS A 65 10.97 -13.07 9.82
CA HIS A 65 10.35 -12.13 10.77
C HIS A 65 10.91 -10.72 10.55
N ILE A 66 10.04 -9.72 10.55
CA ILE A 66 10.40 -8.32 10.34
C ILE A 66 9.80 -7.50 11.46
N GLU A 67 10.59 -6.61 12.05
CA GLU A 67 10.12 -5.68 13.07
C GLU A 67 9.38 -4.50 12.44
N ALA A 68 8.50 -3.88 13.22
CA ALA A 68 7.79 -2.68 12.77
C ALA A 68 8.78 -1.58 12.37
N GLY A 69 8.54 -0.96 11.22
CA GLY A 69 9.40 0.07 10.66
C GLY A 69 10.53 -0.46 9.81
N GLN A 70 10.80 -1.75 9.83
CA GLN A 70 11.82 -2.35 8.96
C GLN A 70 11.27 -2.62 7.57
N SER A 71 12.16 -2.78 6.61
CA SER A 71 11.83 -3.01 5.22
C SER A 71 11.26 -4.41 5.00
N ALA A 72 10.07 -4.51 4.42
CA ALA A 72 9.48 -5.75 3.96
C ALA A 72 9.84 -6.04 2.50
N ALA A 73 10.25 -5.00 1.77
CA ALA A 73 10.72 -5.10 0.40
C ALA A 73 11.56 -3.86 0.09
N THR A 74 12.34 -3.93 -0.98
CA THR A 74 13.05 -2.76 -1.51
C THR A 74 12.51 -2.48 -2.90
N ILE A 75 12.13 -1.23 -3.14
CA ILE A 75 11.53 -0.81 -4.41
C ILE A 75 12.50 0.11 -5.12
N GLU A 76 12.78 -0.20 -6.38
CA GLU A 76 13.49 0.69 -7.29
C GLU A 76 12.50 1.18 -8.35
N SER A 77 12.39 2.49 -8.49
CA SER A 77 11.47 3.10 -9.43
C SER A 77 12.18 4.16 -10.26
N ALA A 78 11.46 4.76 -11.20
CA ALA A 78 12.01 5.79 -12.08
C ALA A 78 12.48 7.03 -11.33
N LYS A 79 11.88 7.35 -10.19
CA LYS A 79 12.15 8.58 -9.44
C LYS A 79 12.79 8.33 -8.07
N TRP A 80 12.79 7.09 -7.59
CA TRP A 80 13.10 6.81 -6.20
C TRP A 80 13.58 5.38 -6.04
N ALA A 81 14.41 5.15 -5.03
CA ALA A 81 14.81 3.81 -4.61
C ALA A 81 14.86 3.79 -3.08
N GLY A 82 14.27 2.80 -2.48
CA GLY A 82 14.27 2.71 -1.04
C GLY A 82 13.39 1.59 -0.48
N PRO A 83 13.25 1.57 0.86
CA PRO A 83 12.50 0.51 1.51
C PRO A 83 11.00 0.70 1.37
N PHE A 84 10.29 -0.45 1.39
CA PHE A 84 8.87 -0.51 1.66
C PHE A 84 8.74 -1.00 3.11
N PRO A 85 8.53 -0.10 4.08
CA PRO A 85 8.53 -0.48 5.49
C PRO A 85 7.22 -1.13 5.88
N THR A 86 7.29 -2.10 6.80
CA THR A 86 6.07 -2.64 7.41
C THR A 86 5.70 -1.86 8.65
N PRO A 87 4.44 -1.39 8.79
CA PRO A 87 3.99 -0.77 10.03
C PRO A 87 3.82 -1.75 11.19
N VAL A 88 3.67 -3.04 10.88
CA VAL A 88 3.44 -4.08 11.88
C VAL A 88 4.61 -5.05 11.93
N ALA A 89 4.99 -5.48 13.14
CA ALA A 89 5.93 -6.58 13.30
C ALA A 89 5.23 -7.89 12.95
N GLY A 90 5.93 -8.79 12.28
CA GLY A 90 5.37 -10.06 11.92
C GLY A 90 6.25 -10.87 11.00
N THR A 91 5.71 -11.97 10.53
CA THR A 91 6.42 -12.91 9.65
C THR A 91 5.85 -12.83 8.23
N VAL A 92 6.71 -12.76 7.25
CA VAL A 92 6.31 -12.77 5.84
C VAL A 92 5.81 -14.18 5.50
N VAL A 93 4.55 -14.27 5.05
CA VAL A 93 3.96 -15.55 4.67
C VAL A 93 3.74 -15.69 3.17
N GLN A 94 3.69 -14.58 2.46
CA GLN A 94 3.55 -14.58 1.01
C GLN A 94 4.07 -13.26 0.45
N THR A 95 4.65 -13.31 -0.74
CA THR A 95 5.04 -12.10 -1.49
C THR A 95 4.36 -12.13 -2.85
N ASN A 96 4.17 -10.96 -3.45
CA ASN A 96 3.58 -10.86 -4.80
C ASN A 96 4.65 -10.86 -5.88
N GLU A 97 5.68 -11.69 -5.69
CA GLU A 97 6.77 -11.81 -6.66
C GLU A 97 6.28 -12.24 -8.02
N GLU A 98 5.31 -13.14 -8.04
CA GLU A 98 4.70 -13.61 -9.29
C GLU A 98 3.97 -12.50 -10.03
N GLY A 99 3.18 -11.68 -9.32
CA GLY A 99 2.44 -10.57 -9.93
C GLY A 99 3.36 -9.52 -10.54
N PHE A 100 4.41 -9.15 -9.82
CA PHE A 100 5.41 -8.20 -10.33
C PHE A 100 6.26 -8.80 -11.43
N GLY A 101 6.50 -10.11 -11.40
CA GLY A 101 7.20 -10.80 -12.46
C GLY A 101 6.40 -10.84 -13.77
N ALA A 102 5.09 -10.94 -13.68
CA ALA A 102 4.19 -10.90 -14.84
C ALA A 102 3.99 -9.47 -15.37
N ASP A 103 3.93 -8.49 -14.46
CA ASP A 103 3.72 -7.08 -14.82
C ASP A 103 4.41 -6.20 -13.76
N ILE A 104 5.60 -5.70 -14.10
CA ILE A 104 6.37 -4.87 -13.17
C ILE A 104 5.63 -3.57 -12.80
N LEU A 105 4.67 -3.13 -13.60
CA LEU A 105 3.87 -1.93 -13.35
C LEU A 105 2.58 -2.22 -12.58
N ILE A 106 2.40 -3.41 -12.05
CA ILE A 106 1.13 -3.80 -11.44
C ILE A 106 0.71 -2.88 -10.28
N ALA A 107 1.66 -2.41 -9.47
CA ALA A 107 1.37 -1.47 -8.40
C ALA A 107 1.05 -0.06 -8.93
N ASN A 108 1.58 0.31 -10.10
CA ASN A 108 1.26 1.58 -10.75
C ASN A 108 -0.10 1.55 -11.44
N ARG A 109 -0.61 0.36 -11.77
CA ARG A 109 -1.93 0.19 -12.40
C ARG A 109 -3.02 -0.03 -11.37
N ASP A 110 -2.74 -0.84 -10.36
CA ASP A 110 -3.74 -1.30 -9.41
C ASP A 110 -3.14 -1.43 -8.01
N PRO A 111 -2.80 -0.30 -7.37
CA PRO A 111 -2.06 -0.33 -6.10
C PRO A 111 -2.82 -1.01 -4.95
N TYR A 112 -4.14 -0.94 -4.93
CA TYR A 112 -4.96 -1.50 -3.84
C TYR A 112 -5.46 -2.91 -4.12
N GLY A 113 -5.25 -3.44 -5.31
CA GLY A 113 -5.70 -4.75 -5.70
C GLY A 113 -4.54 -5.66 -6.06
N LEU A 114 -4.39 -5.93 -7.37
CA LEU A 114 -3.38 -6.86 -7.86
C LEU A 114 -1.93 -6.43 -7.57
N GLY A 115 -1.72 -5.16 -7.26
CA GLY A 115 -0.40 -4.59 -6.98
C GLY A 115 0.03 -4.67 -5.51
N TRP A 116 -0.61 -5.50 -4.68
CA TRP A 116 -0.17 -5.72 -3.31
C TRP A 116 1.29 -6.23 -3.27
N LEU A 117 1.99 -5.98 -2.17
CA LEU A 117 3.40 -6.37 -2.06
C LEU A 117 3.63 -7.60 -1.21
N VAL A 118 3.19 -7.59 0.04
CA VAL A 118 3.47 -8.69 0.97
C VAL A 118 2.23 -9.02 1.79
N ARG A 119 2.15 -10.30 2.19
CA ARG A 119 1.20 -10.78 3.17
C ARG A 119 1.99 -11.20 4.39
N MET A 120 1.59 -10.74 5.56
CA MET A 120 2.27 -11.02 6.81
C MET A 120 1.34 -11.64 7.82
N GLU A 121 1.90 -12.50 8.66
CA GLU A 121 1.25 -12.92 9.90
C GLU A 121 1.75 -11.96 10.98
N PRO A 122 0.93 -11.01 11.44
CA PRO A 122 1.38 -10.03 12.42
C PRO A 122 1.56 -10.69 13.78
N ASP A 123 2.55 -10.22 14.55
CA ASP A 123 2.74 -10.67 15.93
C ASP A 123 1.54 -10.28 16.78
N ALA A 124 0.96 -9.11 16.50
CA ALA A 124 -0.29 -8.65 17.08
C ALA A 124 -0.97 -7.72 16.09
N TRP A 125 -2.30 -7.80 16.01
CA TRP A 125 -3.06 -6.86 15.18
C TRP A 125 -3.82 -5.90 16.08
N GLU A 126 -3.18 -4.78 16.36
CA GLU A 126 -3.72 -3.70 17.18
C GLU A 126 -3.52 -2.39 16.43
N PRO A 127 -4.27 -2.17 15.34
CA PRO A 127 -3.95 -1.11 14.39
C PRO A 127 -3.97 0.29 14.98
N GLU A 128 -4.92 0.58 15.87
CA GLU A 128 -5.03 1.90 16.49
C GLU A 128 -3.86 2.17 17.43
N ALA A 129 -3.37 1.13 18.10
CA ALA A 129 -2.26 1.27 19.06
C ALA A 129 -0.95 1.64 18.36
N ILE A 130 -0.80 1.30 17.08
CA ILE A 130 0.40 1.64 16.30
C ILE A 130 0.18 2.83 15.37
N GLY A 131 -0.91 3.58 15.57
CA GLY A 131 -1.17 4.82 14.85
C GLY A 131 -1.77 4.66 13.46
N LEU A 132 -2.27 3.48 13.12
CA LEU A 132 -2.98 3.30 11.85
C LEU A 132 -4.36 3.93 11.93
N VAL A 133 -4.85 4.39 10.80
CA VAL A 133 -6.18 5.00 10.66
C VAL A 133 -6.96 4.31 9.55
N THR A 134 -8.28 4.39 9.65
CA THR A 134 -9.20 3.79 8.68
C THR A 134 -10.45 4.65 8.53
N GLY A 135 -11.27 4.37 7.52
CA GLY A 135 -12.56 5.02 7.33
C GLY A 135 -12.45 6.51 7.03
N PRO A 136 -13.45 7.30 7.45
CA PRO A 136 -13.47 8.74 7.17
C PRO A 136 -12.25 9.49 7.70
N LEU A 137 -11.70 9.06 8.84
CA LEU A 137 -10.50 9.69 9.40
C LEU A 137 -9.29 9.51 8.47
N ALA A 138 -9.13 8.32 7.89
CA ALA A 138 -8.05 8.06 6.94
C ALA A 138 -8.20 8.95 5.70
N VAL A 139 -9.41 9.04 5.17
CA VAL A 139 -9.70 9.89 4.01
C VAL A 139 -9.36 11.35 4.31
N GLU A 140 -9.79 11.86 5.45
CA GLU A 140 -9.50 13.23 5.87
C GLU A 140 -7.99 13.49 5.98
N ARG A 141 -7.27 12.58 6.63
CA ARG A 141 -5.82 12.71 6.78
C ARG A 141 -5.09 12.68 5.45
N TYR A 142 -5.56 11.85 4.52
CA TYR A 142 -4.97 11.80 3.20
C TYR A 142 -5.26 13.05 2.37
N GLU A 143 -6.42 13.66 2.51
CA GLU A 143 -6.68 14.93 1.83
C GLU A 143 -5.69 16.00 2.28
N LEU A 144 -5.42 16.09 3.59
CA LEU A 144 -4.42 17.02 4.12
C LEU A 144 -3.02 16.69 3.58
N ARG A 145 -2.63 15.42 3.61
CA ARG A 145 -1.31 15.00 3.14
C ARG A 145 -1.13 15.25 1.64
N ILE A 146 -2.13 14.95 0.85
CA ILE A 146 -2.11 15.17 -0.60
C ILE A 146 -1.91 16.66 -0.91
N ASP A 147 -2.60 17.52 -0.18
CA ASP A 147 -2.41 18.97 -0.31
C ASP A 147 -1.02 19.41 0.12
N GLU A 148 -0.52 18.92 1.24
CA GLU A 148 0.83 19.25 1.73
C GLU A 148 1.91 18.83 0.73
N LEU A 149 1.75 17.66 0.12
CA LEU A 149 2.70 17.14 -0.85
C LEU A 149 2.54 17.77 -2.24
N GLY A 150 1.41 18.41 -2.49
CA GLY A 150 1.11 18.98 -3.80
C GLY A 150 0.97 17.91 -4.88
N VAL A 151 0.54 16.70 -4.52
CA VAL A 151 0.47 15.58 -5.45
C VAL A 151 -0.90 15.50 -6.13
N SER A 152 -0.89 15.12 -7.40
CA SER A 152 -2.08 14.70 -8.13
C SER A 152 -1.81 13.30 -8.65
N CYS A 153 -2.67 12.37 -8.29
CA CYS A 153 -2.37 10.96 -8.58
C CYS A 153 -2.66 10.60 -10.03
N LEU A 154 -1.76 9.79 -10.56
CA LEU A 154 -1.87 9.19 -11.88
C LEU A 154 -1.52 7.71 -11.76
N ARG A 155 -2.25 6.90 -12.51
CA ARG A 155 -1.96 5.47 -12.64
C ARG A 155 -1.53 5.16 -14.05
N CYS A 156 -0.70 4.13 -14.19
CA CYS A 156 -0.36 3.64 -15.52
C CYS A 156 -1.60 3.01 -16.16
N ALA A 157 -1.80 3.29 -17.44
CA ALA A 157 -2.85 2.65 -18.21
C ALA A 157 -2.46 1.21 -18.59
N ASP A 158 -3.47 0.42 -18.91
CA ASP A 158 -3.27 -0.96 -19.38
C ASP A 158 -2.58 -1.00 -20.75
#